data_a500547e895427803281d699058a5844
#
_entry.id   a500547e895427803281d699058a5844
#
_cell.length_a   1.000
_cell.length_b   1.000
_cell.length_c   1.000
_cell.angle_alpha   90.00
_cell.angle_beta   90.00
_cell.angle_gamma   90.00
#
_symmetry.space_group_name_H-M   'P 1'
#
loop_
_entity.id
_entity.type
_entity.pdbx_description
1 polymer ?
#
loop_
_entity_poly.entity_id
_entity_poly.type
_entity_poly.pdbx_seq_one_letter_code
_entity_poly.pdbx_strand_id
1 'polypeptide(L)'
;MTSQNHGTPTMDYAALAVGQEVSRQSYVLDKKSVALYMEAVQDNSSVDTPYESTGLANLAPPMSVAALSLRGVVTDLKIPGGTLHVGQEMTYSKPVEVGEQLDCTAVLTSNNVRGDWRFMVVDLQVSDSTGEIVMGGKSTILLPA
;
A
#
# COMPACT_ATOMS: atom_id res chain seq x y z
N MET A 1 27.57 -31.74 12.11
CA MET A 1 26.48 -30.86 12.59
C MET A 1 26.12 -29.92 11.50
N THR A 2 25.08 -30.24 10.78
CA THR A 2 24.49 -29.32 9.79
C THR A 2 23.63 -28.34 10.55
N SER A 3 24.04 -27.07 10.64
CA SER A 3 23.17 -26.01 11.07
C SER A 3 22.07 -25.89 10.01
N GLN A 4 20.89 -26.35 10.35
CA GLN A 4 19.73 -26.07 9.54
C GLN A 4 19.45 -24.58 9.69
N ASN A 5 19.91 -23.83 8.72
CA ASN A 5 19.50 -22.46 8.56
C ASN A 5 18.02 -22.50 8.16
N HIS A 6 17.13 -22.43 9.14
CA HIS A 6 15.71 -22.25 8.90
C HIS A 6 15.51 -20.81 8.39
N GLY A 7 16.07 -20.53 7.22
CA GLY A 7 15.76 -19.31 6.50
C GLY A 7 14.25 -19.27 6.27
N THR A 8 13.60 -18.18 6.68
CA THR A 8 12.22 -17.89 6.32
C THR A 8 12.09 -18.15 4.82
N PRO A 9 11.11 -18.98 4.37
CA PRO A 9 10.98 -19.24 2.95
C PRO A 9 10.79 -17.91 2.21
N THR A 10 11.77 -17.55 1.41
CA THR A 10 11.70 -16.38 0.55
C THR A 10 10.76 -16.70 -0.61
N MET A 11 9.89 -15.75 -0.93
CA MET A 11 9.01 -15.86 -2.09
C MET A 11 9.87 -15.91 -3.37
N ASP A 12 9.49 -16.78 -4.29
CA ASP A 12 10.12 -16.84 -5.61
C ASP A 12 9.50 -15.77 -6.52
N TYR A 13 10.10 -14.59 -6.54
CA TYR A 13 9.61 -13.47 -7.35
C TYR A 13 9.70 -13.74 -8.85
N ALA A 14 10.60 -14.61 -9.28
CA ALA A 14 10.74 -14.96 -10.70
C ALA A 14 9.52 -15.75 -11.20
N ALA A 15 8.85 -16.48 -10.32
CA ALA A 15 7.66 -17.26 -10.65
C ALA A 15 6.38 -16.43 -10.76
N LEU A 16 6.39 -15.18 -10.31
CA LEU A 16 5.23 -14.30 -10.38
C LEU A 16 4.98 -13.85 -11.81
N ALA A 17 3.77 -14.06 -12.29
CA ALA A 17 3.38 -13.71 -13.65
C ALA A 17 2.78 -12.30 -13.72
N VAL A 18 3.09 -11.58 -14.79
CA VAL A 18 2.42 -10.31 -15.10
C VAL A 18 0.92 -10.57 -15.30
N GLY A 19 0.10 -9.71 -14.69
CA GLY A 19 -1.35 -9.88 -14.63
C GLY A 19 -1.86 -10.64 -13.42
N GLN A 20 -0.97 -11.23 -12.63
CA GLN A 20 -1.32 -11.94 -11.40
C GLN A 20 -1.70 -10.97 -10.30
N GLU A 21 -2.79 -11.27 -9.59
CA GLU A 21 -3.11 -10.59 -8.34
C GLU A 21 -2.14 -11.08 -7.25
N VAL A 22 -1.32 -10.17 -6.74
CA VAL A 22 -0.26 -10.50 -5.77
C VAL A 22 -0.63 -10.12 -4.34
N SER A 23 -1.67 -9.33 -4.16
CA SER A 23 -2.17 -8.95 -2.84
C SER A 23 -3.65 -8.64 -2.89
N ARG A 24 -4.35 -9.01 -1.83
CA ARG A 24 -5.75 -8.63 -1.58
C ARG A 24 -5.92 -8.46 -0.08
N GLN A 25 -6.22 -7.24 0.34
CA GLN A 25 -6.41 -6.90 1.74
C GLN A 25 -7.66 -6.05 1.92
N SER A 26 -8.38 -6.33 2.99
CA SER A 26 -9.48 -5.48 3.46
C SER A 26 -9.10 -4.89 4.80
N TYR A 27 -9.35 -3.62 4.99
CA TYR A 27 -9.08 -2.95 6.26
C TYR A 27 -10.08 -1.84 6.53
N VAL A 28 -10.24 -1.49 7.80
CA VAL A 28 -11.04 -0.35 8.23
C VAL A 28 -10.09 0.82 8.50
N LEU A 29 -10.37 1.95 7.89
CA LEU A 29 -9.63 3.18 8.11
C LEU A 29 -10.15 3.86 9.37
N ASP A 30 -9.85 3.28 10.54
CA ASP A 30 -10.35 3.75 11.83
C ASP A 30 -9.59 4.98 12.34
N LYS A 31 -10.14 5.62 13.38
CA LYS A 31 -9.52 6.80 14.00
C LYS A 31 -8.11 6.53 14.51
N LYS A 32 -7.87 5.34 15.04
CA LYS A 32 -6.57 4.96 15.59
C LYS A 32 -5.51 4.85 14.49
N SER A 33 -5.83 4.21 13.38
CA SER A 33 -4.94 4.07 12.23
C SER A 33 -4.60 5.42 11.62
N VAL A 34 -5.60 6.29 11.46
CA VAL A 34 -5.40 7.66 10.95
C VAL A 34 -4.57 8.49 11.90
N ALA A 35 -4.85 8.41 13.20
CA ALA A 35 -4.08 9.14 14.22
C ALA A 35 -2.60 8.70 14.24
N LEU A 36 -2.33 7.40 14.14
CA LEU A 36 -0.96 6.88 14.07
C LEU A 36 -0.23 7.38 12.81
N TYR A 37 -0.92 7.41 11.67
CA TYR A 37 -0.36 7.95 10.44
C TYR A 37 -0.02 9.44 10.60
N MET A 38 -0.95 10.24 11.12
CA MET A 38 -0.75 11.68 11.31
C MET A 38 0.38 11.97 12.27
N GLU A 39 0.51 11.21 13.35
CA GLU A 39 1.62 11.31 14.29
C GLU A 39 2.97 10.99 13.61
N ALA A 40 3.01 9.92 12.81
CA ALA A 40 4.23 9.51 12.10
C ALA A 40 4.73 10.55 11.10
N VAL A 41 3.83 11.29 10.45
CA VAL A 41 4.19 12.37 9.52
C VAL A 41 4.17 13.76 10.16
N GLN A 42 3.93 13.83 11.47
CA GLN A 42 3.86 15.08 12.25
C GLN A 42 2.83 16.08 11.68
N ASP A 43 1.72 15.57 11.19
CA ASP A 43 0.62 16.39 10.68
C ASP A 43 -0.36 16.72 11.81
N ASN A 44 -0.37 17.98 12.23
CA ASN A 44 -1.28 18.50 13.25
C ASN A 44 -2.43 19.34 12.64
N SER A 45 -2.54 19.39 11.33
CA SER A 45 -3.46 20.29 10.64
C SER A 45 -4.94 19.96 10.82
N SER A 46 -5.27 18.73 11.26
CA SER A 46 -6.65 18.28 11.40
C SER A 46 -7.33 18.73 12.70
N VAL A 47 -6.56 19.22 13.69
CA VAL A 47 -7.06 19.43 15.04
C VAL A 47 -7.84 20.75 15.18
N ASP A 48 -7.54 21.75 14.37
CA ASP A 48 -8.09 23.10 14.47
C ASP A 48 -8.51 23.72 13.14
N THR A 49 -8.88 22.88 12.16
CA THR A 49 -9.28 23.43 10.86
C THR A 49 -10.76 23.80 10.83
N PRO A 50 -11.15 24.89 10.15
CA PRO A 50 -12.55 25.27 10.00
C PRO A 50 -13.39 24.30 9.17
N TYR A 51 -12.85 23.14 8.83
CA TYR A 51 -13.54 22.09 8.11
C TYR A 51 -14.64 21.39 8.91
N GLU A 52 -14.64 21.50 10.24
CA GLU A 52 -15.71 20.95 11.07
C GLU A 52 -17.10 21.49 10.68
N SER A 53 -17.17 22.74 10.27
CA SER A 53 -18.42 23.37 9.82
C SER A 53 -18.89 22.92 8.44
N THR A 54 -18.04 22.27 7.65
CA THR A 54 -18.32 21.83 6.27
C THR A 54 -18.57 20.33 6.14
N GLY A 55 -18.51 19.56 7.24
CA GLY A 55 -18.62 18.10 7.22
C GLY A 55 -17.38 17.37 6.72
N LEU A 56 -16.28 18.09 6.50
CA LEU A 56 -15.02 17.52 6.02
C LEU A 56 -14.12 17.05 7.16
N ALA A 57 -14.51 17.25 8.43
CA ALA A 57 -13.74 16.90 9.62
C ALA A 57 -13.41 15.41 9.74
N ASN A 58 -14.22 14.55 9.11
CA ASN A 58 -14.07 13.09 9.16
C ASN A 58 -13.35 12.50 7.95
N LEU A 59 -12.81 13.35 7.06
CA LEU A 59 -12.07 12.85 5.91
C LEU A 59 -10.66 12.41 6.33
N ALA A 60 -10.27 11.25 5.84
CA ALA A 60 -8.92 10.75 6.05
C ALA A 60 -7.93 11.49 5.15
N PRO A 61 -6.69 11.75 5.60
CA PRO A 61 -5.64 12.23 4.73
C PRO A 61 -5.44 11.24 3.56
N PRO A 62 -5.41 11.71 2.31
CA PRO A 62 -5.27 10.81 1.15
C PRO A 62 -4.08 9.87 1.25
N MET A 63 -2.94 10.35 1.72
CA MET A 63 -1.74 9.52 1.87
C MET A 63 -1.87 8.43 2.93
N SER A 64 -2.80 8.54 3.88
CA SER A 64 -3.06 7.46 4.84
C SER A 64 -3.66 6.23 4.14
N VAL A 65 -4.52 6.45 3.16
CA VAL A 65 -5.08 5.37 2.33
C VAL A 65 -3.97 4.67 1.56
N ALA A 66 -3.07 5.43 0.95
CA ALA A 66 -1.92 4.90 0.23
C ALA A 66 -0.99 4.09 1.13
N ALA A 67 -0.62 4.63 2.28
CA ALA A 67 0.30 3.99 3.21
C ALA A 67 -0.24 2.65 3.74
N LEU A 68 -1.51 2.60 4.12
CA LEU A 68 -2.15 1.38 4.62
C LEU A 68 -2.32 0.34 3.51
N SER A 69 -2.62 0.78 2.29
CA SER A 69 -2.75 -0.11 1.14
C SER A 69 -1.41 -0.74 0.75
N LEU A 70 -0.34 0.04 0.74
CA LEU A 70 1.02 -0.46 0.48
C LEU A 70 1.50 -1.44 1.56
N ARG A 71 1.11 -1.22 2.80
CA ARG A 71 1.45 -2.12 3.91
C ARG A 71 0.96 -3.54 3.66
N GLY A 72 -0.24 -3.71 3.13
CA GLY A 72 -0.78 -5.01 2.76
C GLY A 72 0.04 -5.69 1.66
N VAL A 73 0.44 -4.93 0.64
CA VAL A 73 1.28 -5.43 -0.46
C VAL A 73 2.64 -5.89 0.06
N VAL A 74 3.28 -5.10 0.91
CA VAL A 74 4.58 -5.45 1.52
C VAL A 74 4.48 -6.77 2.30
N THR A 75 3.39 -6.95 3.04
CA THR A 75 3.15 -8.16 3.82
C THR A 75 2.94 -9.38 2.92
N ASP A 76 2.07 -9.27 1.91
CA ASP A 76 1.71 -10.39 1.05
C ASP A 76 2.85 -10.81 0.12
N LEU A 77 3.63 -9.86 -0.39
CA LEU A 77 4.80 -10.13 -1.21
C LEU A 77 6.05 -10.49 -0.40
N LYS A 78 5.98 -10.42 0.94
CA LYS A 78 7.11 -10.68 1.83
C LYS A 78 8.37 -9.92 1.41
N ILE A 79 8.19 -8.62 1.18
CA ILE A 79 9.26 -7.76 0.67
C ILE A 79 10.47 -7.81 1.61
N PRO A 80 11.65 -8.21 1.10
CA PRO A 80 12.84 -8.34 1.94
C PRO A 80 13.45 -6.99 2.30
N GLY A 81 14.24 -6.98 3.37
CA GLY A 81 15.11 -5.83 3.67
C GLY A 81 16.08 -5.58 2.51
N GLY A 82 16.44 -4.32 2.29
CA GLY A 82 17.27 -3.90 1.17
C GLY A 82 16.50 -3.62 -0.13
N THR A 83 15.19 -3.84 -0.14
CA THR A 83 14.33 -3.43 -1.24
C THR A 83 14.21 -1.91 -1.31
N LEU A 84 14.28 -1.37 -2.50
CA LEU A 84 14.13 0.06 -2.75
C LEU A 84 12.75 0.34 -3.34
N HIS A 85 12.05 1.30 -2.78
CA HIS A 85 10.82 1.85 -3.36
C HIS A 85 11.19 3.08 -4.17
N VAL A 86 11.23 2.94 -5.49
CA VAL A 86 11.83 3.95 -6.38
C VAL A 86 10.81 4.81 -7.11
N GLY A 87 9.55 4.43 -7.08
CA GLY A 87 8.52 5.20 -7.74
C GLY A 87 7.14 4.91 -7.18
N GLN A 88 6.33 5.95 -7.13
CA GLN A 88 4.94 5.87 -6.68
C GLN A 88 4.09 6.86 -7.45
N GLU A 89 3.06 6.36 -8.11
CA GLU A 89 2.01 7.17 -8.72
C GLU A 89 0.71 6.90 -8.00
N MET A 90 -0.04 7.95 -7.69
CA MET A 90 -1.33 7.87 -7.02
C MET A 90 -2.36 8.73 -7.73
N THR A 91 -3.56 8.18 -7.93
CA THR A 91 -4.73 8.91 -8.41
C THR A 91 -5.86 8.72 -7.41
N TYR A 92 -6.35 9.81 -6.85
CA TYR A 92 -7.47 9.81 -5.91
C TYR A 92 -8.73 10.20 -6.63
N SER A 93 -9.73 9.33 -6.61
CA SER A 93 -10.99 9.53 -7.33
C SER A 93 -12.11 10.03 -6.42
N LYS A 94 -11.99 9.77 -5.12
CA LYS A 94 -13.04 10.07 -4.14
C LYS A 94 -12.42 10.22 -2.75
N PRO A 95 -12.85 11.20 -1.95
CA PRO A 95 -12.42 11.29 -0.55
C PRO A 95 -12.90 10.07 0.25
N VAL A 96 -12.12 9.70 1.24
CA VAL A 96 -12.41 8.59 2.15
C VAL A 96 -12.69 9.14 3.54
N GLU A 97 -13.81 8.73 4.12
CA GLU A 97 -14.15 9.08 5.49
C GLU A 97 -13.47 8.13 6.49
N VAL A 98 -13.09 8.67 7.64
CA VAL A 98 -12.60 7.86 8.75
C VAL A 98 -13.69 6.90 9.19
N GLY A 99 -13.36 5.63 9.38
CA GLY A 99 -14.30 4.56 9.73
C GLY A 99 -14.76 3.72 8.55
N GLU A 100 -14.40 4.09 7.32
CA GLU A 100 -14.79 3.38 6.13
C GLU A 100 -13.99 2.09 5.93
N GLN A 101 -14.66 1.03 5.49
CA GLN A 101 -14.00 -0.21 5.10
C GLN A 101 -13.52 -0.09 3.66
N LEU A 102 -12.25 -0.43 3.44
CA LEU A 102 -11.60 -0.37 2.15
C LEU A 102 -11.09 -1.75 1.73
N ASP A 103 -11.22 -2.04 0.45
CA ASP A 103 -10.65 -3.23 -0.19
C ASP A 103 -9.52 -2.81 -1.12
N CYS A 104 -8.33 -3.35 -0.89
CA CYS A 104 -7.17 -3.07 -1.71
C CYS A 104 -6.73 -4.33 -2.45
N THR A 105 -6.60 -4.21 -3.76
CA THR A 105 -6.01 -5.25 -4.61
C THR A 105 -4.76 -4.73 -5.29
N ALA A 106 -3.81 -5.62 -5.50
CA ALA A 106 -2.57 -5.31 -6.20
C ALA A 106 -2.31 -6.35 -7.27
N VAL A 107 -2.04 -5.88 -8.47
CA VAL A 107 -1.76 -6.72 -9.64
C VAL A 107 -0.36 -6.40 -10.14
N LEU A 108 0.43 -7.45 -10.39
CA LEU A 108 1.76 -7.31 -10.96
C LEU A 108 1.65 -6.93 -12.44
N THR A 109 2.24 -5.79 -12.80
CA THR A 109 2.20 -5.29 -14.19
C THR A 109 3.56 -5.33 -14.88
N SER A 110 4.64 -5.45 -14.13
CA SER A 110 5.99 -5.63 -14.67
C SER A 110 6.84 -6.43 -13.71
N ASN A 111 7.67 -7.33 -14.24
CA ASN A 111 8.59 -8.16 -13.45
C ASN A 111 9.78 -8.54 -14.33
N ASN A 112 10.86 -7.78 -14.23
CA ASN A 112 12.03 -7.93 -15.07
C ASN A 112 13.32 -7.82 -14.26
N VAL A 113 14.32 -8.61 -14.64
CA VAL A 113 15.67 -8.50 -14.09
C VAL A 113 16.54 -7.67 -15.04
N ARG A 114 17.25 -6.71 -14.47
CA ARG A 114 18.26 -5.91 -15.17
C ARG A 114 19.50 -5.83 -14.29
N GLY A 115 20.59 -6.48 -14.74
CA GLY A 115 21.80 -6.59 -13.92
C GLY A 115 21.53 -7.32 -12.61
N ASP A 116 21.87 -6.71 -11.50
CA ASP A 116 21.72 -7.28 -10.16
C ASP A 116 20.37 -6.97 -9.50
N TRP A 117 19.45 -6.37 -10.24
CA TRP A 117 18.18 -5.90 -9.70
C TRP A 117 16.98 -6.48 -10.44
N ARG A 118 15.98 -6.82 -9.66
CA ARG A 118 14.64 -7.14 -10.16
C ARG A 118 13.74 -5.93 -10.04
N PHE A 119 13.20 -5.50 -11.17
CA PHE A 119 12.25 -4.40 -11.26
C PHE A 119 10.84 -4.98 -11.24
N MET A 120 10.05 -4.61 -10.26
CA MET A 120 8.65 -5.00 -10.16
C MET A 120 7.77 -3.76 -10.10
N VAL A 121 6.71 -3.76 -10.87
CA VAL A 121 5.66 -2.73 -10.82
C VAL A 121 4.36 -3.38 -10.43
N VAL A 122 3.71 -2.80 -9.44
CA VAL A 122 2.45 -3.27 -8.90
C VAL A 122 1.40 -2.17 -9.05
N ASP A 123 0.27 -2.50 -9.67
CA ASP A 123 -0.89 -1.61 -9.76
C ASP A 123 -1.78 -1.84 -8.55
N LEU A 124 -2.05 -0.78 -7.82
CA LEU A 124 -2.95 -0.76 -6.67
C LEU A 124 -4.32 -0.25 -7.08
N GLN A 125 -5.36 -0.87 -6.56
CA GLN A 125 -6.73 -0.39 -6.67
C GLN A 125 -7.40 -0.51 -5.32
N VAL A 126 -7.92 0.60 -4.82
CA VAL A 126 -8.64 0.66 -3.56
C VAL A 126 -10.07 1.06 -3.83
N SER A 127 -11.00 0.27 -3.32
CA SER A 127 -12.43 0.54 -3.41
C SER A 127 -13.07 0.63 -2.03
N ASP A 128 -14.18 1.35 -1.95
CA ASP A 128 -14.98 1.45 -0.74
C ASP A 128 -15.98 0.29 -0.60
N SER A 129 -16.78 0.29 0.45
CA SER A 129 -17.78 -0.74 0.71
C SER A 129 -18.89 -0.82 -0.34
N THR A 130 -19.07 0.22 -1.15
CA THR A 130 -20.02 0.23 -2.27
C THR A 130 -19.45 -0.31 -3.57
N GLY A 131 -18.15 -0.61 -3.60
CA GLY A 131 -17.44 -1.05 -4.78
C GLY A 131 -16.91 0.07 -5.66
N GLU A 132 -17.08 1.34 -5.26
CA GLU A 132 -16.51 2.47 -5.98
C GLU A 132 -15.02 2.60 -5.74
N ILE A 133 -14.26 2.87 -6.79
CA ILE A 133 -12.83 3.11 -6.71
C ILE A 133 -12.59 4.45 -6.03
N VAL A 134 -11.79 4.45 -4.96
CA VAL A 134 -11.40 5.66 -4.24
C VAL A 134 -9.98 6.08 -4.56
N MET A 135 -9.12 5.13 -4.88
CA MET A 135 -7.71 5.37 -5.23
C MET A 135 -7.20 4.31 -6.18
N GLY A 136 -6.35 4.71 -7.11
CA GLY A 136 -5.53 3.84 -7.93
C GLY A 136 -4.08 4.30 -7.91
N GLY A 137 -3.14 3.43 -8.22
CA GLY A 137 -1.74 3.83 -8.27
C GLY A 137 -0.81 2.75 -8.74
N LYS A 138 0.44 3.13 -8.98
CA LYS A 138 1.53 2.24 -9.35
C LYS A 138 2.68 2.41 -8.38
N SER A 139 3.17 1.29 -7.87
CA SER A 139 4.38 1.22 -7.07
C SER A 139 5.48 0.51 -7.84
N THR A 140 6.64 1.13 -7.95
CA THR A 140 7.82 0.51 -8.53
C THR A 140 8.82 0.18 -7.44
N ILE A 141 9.20 -1.08 -7.34
CA ILE A 141 10.14 -1.57 -6.35
C ILE A 141 11.31 -2.29 -7.03
N LEU A 142 12.47 -2.19 -6.41
CA LEU A 142 13.70 -2.85 -6.81
C LEU A 142 14.14 -3.81 -5.72
N LEU A 143 14.24 -5.08 -6.08
CA LEU A 143 14.76 -6.12 -5.20
C LEU A 143 16.09 -6.62 -5.74
N PRO A 144 17.01 -7.08 -4.87
CA PRO A 144 18.18 -7.82 -5.33
C PRO A 144 17.75 -9.03 -6.16
N ALA A 145 18.38 -9.19 -7.31
CA ALA A 145 18.05 -10.30 -8.22
C ALA A 145 18.64 -11.63 -7.72
#